data_40cb0ab0b0e53022ff40fe0bfb7305c8
#
_entry.id   40cb0ab0b0e53022ff40fe0bfb7305c8
#
_cell.length_a   1.000
_cell.length_b   1.000
_cell.length_c   1.000
_cell.angle_alpha   90.00
_cell.angle_beta   90.00
_cell.angle_gamma   90.00
#
_symmetry.space_group_name_H-M   'P 1'
#
loop_
_entity.id
_entity.type
_entity.pdbx_description
1 polymer ?
#
loop_
_entity_poly.entity_id
_entity_poly.type
_entity_poly.pdbx_seq_one_letter_code
_entity_poly.pdbx_strand_id
1 'polypeptide(L)'
;TLGITRQFTANTSLSLLGSAFYTKEQEKYDIQGQYWLDETETSENLGVGTYFEHARNYLTARVMSAKLMLKHKVKKHQMEAAVSLKREHIEENSVEYEMRDSAGYSIPHNGKDLYMIYSLKARNELNANRMEAYIQDTYRFSGGTADSTGNGQTHYTLNYGIRMSHWNFNRETIVSPRLSLAIIPA
;
A
#
# COMPACT_ATOMS: atom_id res chain seq x y z
N THR A 1 -15.64 6.25 -3.16
CA THR A 1 -16.21 5.59 -1.95
C THR A 1 -17.62 6.06 -1.75
N LEU A 2 -18.53 5.14 -1.45
CA LEU A 2 -19.92 5.38 -1.08
C LEU A 2 -20.17 4.75 0.28
N GLY A 3 -21.03 5.38 1.09
CA GLY A 3 -21.37 4.87 2.42
C GLY A 3 -22.80 5.18 2.79
N ILE A 4 -23.45 4.23 3.48
CA ILE A 4 -24.77 4.38 4.08
C ILE A 4 -24.64 4.03 5.55
N THR A 5 -25.15 4.90 6.41
CA THR A 5 -25.24 4.65 7.85
C THR A 5 -26.69 4.71 8.28
N ARG A 6 -27.15 3.67 8.98
CA ARG A 6 -28.45 3.61 9.62
C ARG A 6 -28.29 3.63 11.13
N GLN A 7 -28.93 4.58 11.75
CA GLN A 7 -29.09 4.65 13.20
C GLN A 7 -30.31 3.82 13.60
N PHE A 8 -30.13 2.77 14.41
CA PHE A 8 -31.23 1.94 14.91
C PHE A 8 -31.77 2.46 16.22
N THR A 9 -30.88 2.93 17.09
CA THR A 9 -31.21 3.58 18.36
C THR A 9 -30.25 4.76 18.58
N ALA A 10 -30.45 5.57 19.57
CA ALA A 10 -29.51 6.65 19.94
C ALA A 10 -28.08 6.14 20.18
N ASN A 11 -27.94 4.86 20.49
CA ASN A 11 -26.68 4.25 20.87
C ASN A 11 -26.14 3.20 19.87
N THR A 12 -26.91 2.86 18.82
CA THR A 12 -26.56 1.77 17.90
C THR A 12 -26.66 2.23 16.45
N SER A 13 -25.58 2.11 15.72
CA SER A 13 -25.54 2.40 14.28
C SER A 13 -24.84 1.29 13.50
N LEU A 14 -25.29 1.08 12.28
CA LEU A 14 -24.69 0.17 11.29
C LEU A 14 -24.30 0.99 10.06
N SER A 15 -23.08 0.84 9.62
CA SER A 15 -22.55 1.49 8.42
C SER A 15 -22.12 0.45 7.40
N LEU A 16 -22.55 0.63 6.15
CA LEU A 16 -22.05 -0.09 4.99
C LEU A 16 -21.24 0.88 4.14
N LEU A 17 -19.99 0.54 3.87
CA LEU A 17 -19.08 1.33 3.05
C LEU A 17 -18.66 0.48 1.86
N GLY A 18 -18.68 1.06 0.66
CA GLY A 18 -18.17 0.45 -0.56
C GLY A 18 -17.17 1.37 -1.23
N SER A 19 -16.11 0.82 -1.79
CA SER A 19 -15.18 1.56 -2.62
C SER A 19 -14.75 0.76 -3.84
N ALA A 20 -14.49 1.46 -4.93
CA ALA A 20 -13.85 0.94 -6.11
C ALA A 20 -12.73 1.90 -6.50
N PHE A 21 -11.61 1.32 -6.87
CA PHE A 21 -10.44 2.00 -7.38
C PHE A 21 -10.02 1.33 -8.69
N TYR A 22 -9.67 2.14 -9.66
CA TYR A 22 -9.11 1.72 -10.92
C TYR A 22 -7.97 2.65 -11.30
N THR A 23 -6.84 2.07 -11.68
CA THR A 23 -5.75 2.81 -12.31
C THR A 23 -5.21 2.06 -13.51
N LYS A 24 -4.71 2.81 -14.47
CA LYS A 24 -3.94 2.32 -15.60
C LYS A 24 -2.73 3.22 -15.76
N GLU A 25 -1.58 2.63 -15.60
CA GLU A 25 -0.30 3.31 -15.72
C GLU A 25 0.44 2.77 -16.94
N GLN A 26 1.16 3.65 -17.61
CA GLN A 26 1.94 3.31 -18.79
C GLN A 26 3.24 4.09 -18.74
N GLU A 27 4.32 3.39 -18.91
CA GLU A 27 5.64 3.96 -19.13
C GLU A 27 6.14 3.50 -20.50
N LYS A 28 6.43 4.45 -21.36
CA LYS A 28 6.85 4.19 -22.74
C LYS A 28 7.93 5.17 -23.11
N TYR A 29 9.08 4.64 -23.44
CA TYR A 29 10.14 5.47 -23.99
C TYR A 29 11.02 4.67 -24.95
N ASP A 30 11.64 5.39 -25.85
CA ASP A 30 12.74 4.98 -26.70
C ASP A 30 13.79 6.09 -26.56
N ILE A 31 14.93 5.74 -25.97
CA ILE A 31 16.02 6.68 -25.71
C ILE A 31 17.24 6.19 -26.49
N GLN A 32 17.76 7.03 -27.38
CA GLN A 32 19.04 6.80 -28.03
C GLN A 32 19.99 7.91 -27.62
N GLY A 33 21.19 7.53 -27.25
CA GLY A 33 22.22 8.47 -26.84
C GLY A 33 23.61 7.99 -27.23
N GLN A 34 24.55 8.91 -27.12
CA GLN A 34 25.97 8.66 -27.27
C GLN A 34 26.67 8.99 -25.97
N TYR A 35 27.74 8.29 -25.70
CA TYR A 35 28.64 8.55 -24.59
C TYR A 35 30.07 8.53 -25.07
N TRP A 36 30.92 9.29 -24.38
CA TRP A 36 32.35 9.39 -24.66
C TRP A 36 33.11 8.69 -23.56
N LEU A 37 34.14 7.94 -23.96
CA LEU A 37 35.13 7.38 -23.06
C LEU A 37 36.36 8.25 -23.13
N ASP A 38 36.67 8.92 -22.04
CA ASP A 38 37.86 9.75 -21.93
C ASP A 38 38.83 9.12 -20.92
N GLU A 39 40.14 9.19 -21.20
CA GLU A 39 41.16 8.81 -20.26
C GLU A 39 41.22 9.84 -19.11
N THR A 40 41.25 9.33 -17.87
CA THR A 40 41.16 10.19 -16.69
C THR A 40 42.39 11.11 -16.49
N GLU A 41 43.57 10.64 -16.91
CA GLU A 41 44.85 11.39 -16.71
C GLU A 41 45.11 12.40 -17.82
N THR A 42 44.83 12.04 -19.05
CA THR A 42 45.18 12.87 -20.22
C THR A 42 43.97 13.62 -20.78
N SER A 43 42.76 13.23 -20.40
CA SER A 43 41.50 13.70 -21.00
C SER A 43 41.43 13.47 -22.51
N GLU A 44 42.16 12.49 -23.01
CA GLU A 44 42.06 12.08 -24.41
C GLU A 44 40.80 11.25 -24.62
N ASN A 45 40.06 11.52 -25.70
CA ASN A 45 38.89 10.74 -26.08
C ASN A 45 39.37 9.36 -26.61
N LEU A 46 38.98 8.31 -25.90
CA LEU A 46 39.30 6.94 -26.24
C LEU A 46 38.33 6.29 -27.20
N GLY A 47 37.12 6.84 -27.28
CA GLY A 47 36.08 6.34 -28.17
C GLY A 47 34.69 6.90 -27.88
N VAL A 48 33.79 6.65 -28.82
CA VAL A 48 32.37 7.04 -28.71
C VAL A 48 31.52 5.78 -28.80
N GLY A 49 30.69 5.56 -27.79
CA GLY A 49 29.72 4.48 -27.77
C GLY A 49 28.30 5.00 -27.97
N THR A 50 27.43 4.13 -28.42
CA THR A 50 26.00 4.42 -28.57
C THR A 50 25.20 3.47 -27.66
N TYR A 51 24.14 3.97 -27.06
CA TYR A 51 23.17 3.16 -26.36
C TYR A 51 21.75 3.41 -26.87
N PHE A 52 20.91 2.41 -26.74
CA PHE A 52 19.49 2.48 -27.02
C PHE A 52 18.73 1.77 -25.90
N GLU A 53 17.80 2.47 -25.29
CA GLU A 53 16.91 1.95 -24.25
C GLU A 53 15.48 1.97 -24.76
N HIS A 54 14.79 0.86 -24.52
CA HIS A 54 13.38 0.69 -24.86
C HIS A 54 12.61 0.21 -23.65
N ALA A 55 11.48 0.87 -23.37
CA ALA A 55 10.53 0.39 -22.37
C ALA A 55 9.08 0.52 -22.86
N ARG A 56 8.31 -0.50 -22.54
CA ARG A 56 6.87 -0.58 -22.75
C ARG A 56 6.24 -1.29 -21.57
N ASN A 57 6.01 -0.51 -20.51
CA ASN A 57 5.49 -1.01 -19.25
C ASN A 57 4.03 -0.59 -19.07
N TYR A 58 3.19 -1.53 -18.69
CA TYR A 58 1.77 -1.34 -18.50
C TYR A 58 1.37 -1.95 -17.16
N LEU A 59 0.71 -1.19 -16.33
CA LEU A 59 0.11 -1.63 -15.09
C LEU A 59 -1.38 -1.29 -15.11
N THR A 60 -2.22 -2.26 -14.81
CA THR A 60 -3.64 -2.06 -14.57
C THR A 60 -3.99 -2.60 -13.21
N ALA A 61 -4.57 -1.79 -12.34
CA ALA A 61 -5.05 -2.23 -11.05
C ALA A 61 -6.52 -1.90 -10.86
N ARG A 62 -7.29 -2.89 -10.39
CA ARG A 62 -8.70 -2.79 -10.01
C ARG A 62 -8.84 -3.30 -8.58
N VAL A 63 -9.31 -2.45 -7.69
CA VAL A 63 -9.49 -2.80 -6.30
C VAL A 63 -10.92 -2.44 -5.89
N MET A 64 -11.65 -3.43 -5.38
CA MET A 64 -12.99 -3.25 -4.86
C MET A 64 -13.00 -3.63 -3.40
N SER A 65 -13.69 -2.86 -2.56
CA SER A 65 -13.88 -3.21 -1.16
C SER A 65 -15.29 -2.92 -0.66
N ALA A 66 -15.73 -3.74 0.29
CA ALA A 66 -16.95 -3.54 1.05
C ALA A 66 -16.63 -3.73 2.53
N LYS A 67 -17.15 -2.83 3.38
CA LYS A 67 -16.99 -2.89 4.83
C LYS A 67 -18.34 -2.68 5.50
N LEU A 68 -18.67 -3.60 6.40
CA LEU A 68 -19.81 -3.49 7.32
C LEU A 68 -19.28 -3.17 8.71
N MET A 69 -19.79 -2.15 9.36
CA MET A 69 -19.33 -1.67 10.66
C MET A 69 -20.51 -1.40 11.59
N LEU A 70 -20.49 -2.05 12.74
CA LEU A 70 -21.45 -1.87 13.83
C LEU A 70 -20.80 -1.06 14.95
N LYS A 71 -21.47 -0.01 15.39
CA LYS A 71 -21.12 0.76 16.59
C LYS A 71 -22.24 0.67 17.62
N HIS A 72 -21.87 0.45 18.87
CA HIS A 72 -22.80 0.38 19.98
C HIS A 72 -22.22 1.04 21.23
N LYS A 73 -22.99 1.93 21.85
CA LYS A 73 -22.63 2.59 23.10
C LYS A 73 -23.53 2.08 24.22
N VAL A 74 -22.94 1.64 25.31
CA VAL A 74 -23.68 1.24 26.50
C VAL A 74 -22.92 1.69 27.76
N LYS A 75 -23.53 2.56 28.52
CA LYS A 75 -22.90 3.14 29.74
C LYS A 75 -21.51 3.76 29.42
N LYS A 76 -20.45 3.15 29.96
CA LYS A 76 -19.06 3.60 29.82
C LYS A 76 -18.30 2.91 28.67
N HIS A 77 -18.97 2.00 27.93
CA HIS A 77 -18.42 1.24 26.84
C HIS A 77 -18.83 1.82 25.48
N GLN A 78 -17.87 1.88 24.57
CA GLN A 78 -18.11 2.20 23.17
C GLN A 78 -17.50 1.08 22.31
N MET A 79 -18.36 0.14 21.94
CA MET A 79 -18.01 -1.05 21.16
C MET A 79 -18.06 -0.75 19.67
N GLU A 80 -17.11 -1.30 18.93
CA GLU A 80 -17.08 -1.28 17.48
C GLU A 80 -16.67 -2.64 16.95
N ALA A 81 -17.43 -3.18 16.00
CA ALA A 81 -17.10 -4.39 15.27
C ALA A 81 -17.23 -4.14 13.78
N ALA A 82 -16.32 -4.70 12.98
CA ALA A 82 -16.43 -4.59 11.54
C ALA A 82 -15.89 -5.83 10.84
N VAL A 83 -16.44 -6.07 9.63
CA VAL A 83 -15.93 -7.02 8.65
C VAL A 83 -15.73 -6.27 7.35
N SER A 84 -14.61 -6.51 6.69
CA SER A 84 -14.31 -5.97 5.37
C SER A 84 -13.84 -7.06 4.42
N LEU A 85 -14.26 -6.93 3.16
CA LEU A 85 -13.84 -7.77 2.05
C LEU A 85 -13.19 -6.85 1.01
N LYS A 86 -12.04 -7.27 0.49
CA LYS A 86 -11.31 -6.54 -0.54
C LYS A 86 -10.91 -7.52 -1.64
N ARG A 87 -11.23 -7.17 -2.87
CA ARG A 87 -10.78 -7.90 -4.06
C ARG A 87 -9.78 -7.04 -4.83
N GLU A 88 -8.64 -7.65 -5.14
CA GLU A 88 -7.53 -7.04 -5.83
C GLU A 88 -7.31 -7.80 -7.14
N HIS A 89 -7.28 -7.08 -8.26
CA HIS A 89 -6.92 -7.61 -9.57
C HIS A 89 -5.89 -6.65 -10.16
N ILE A 90 -4.67 -7.14 -10.32
CA ILE A 90 -3.54 -6.36 -10.81
C ILE A 90 -2.92 -7.13 -11.97
N GLU A 91 -2.79 -6.47 -13.10
CA GLU A 91 -2.13 -6.97 -14.31
C GLU A 91 -0.93 -6.08 -14.59
N GLU A 92 0.22 -6.69 -14.79
CA GLU A 92 1.47 -6.03 -15.19
C GLU A 92 1.99 -6.71 -16.45
N ASN A 93 2.41 -5.90 -17.41
CA ASN A 93 3.11 -6.36 -18.60
C ASN A 93 4.27 -5.41 -18.88
N SER A 94 5.49 -5.93 -18.78
CA SER A 94 6.72 -5.17 -18.93
C SER A 94 7.57 -5.75 -20.05
N VAL A 95 8.00 -4.90 -20.96
CA VAL A 95 8.97 -5.21 -22.00
C VAL A 95 10.02 -4.12 -22.01
N GLU A 96 11.23 -4.48 -21.64
CA GLU A 96 12.36 -3.58 -21.61
C GLU A 96 13.57 -4.24 -22.27
N TYR A 97 14.36 -3.48 -22.96
CA TYR A 97 15.67 -3.91 -23.40
C TYR A 97 16.62 -2.73 -23.57
N GLU A 98 17.89 -3.01 -23.38
CA GLU A 98 18.99 -2.11 -23.63
C GLU A 98 19.95 -2.71 -24.64
N MET A 99 20.28 -1.91 -25.64
CA MET A 99 21.33 -2.23 -26.62
C MET A 99 22.44 -1.23 -26.48
N ARG A 100 23.67 -1.71 -26.54
CA ARG A 100 24.84 -0.86 -26.38
C ARG A 100 25.96 -1.28 -27.32
N ASP A 101 26.69 -0.28 -27.77
CA ASP A 101 28.01 -0.40 -28.35
C ASP A 101 29.03 0.24 -27.40
N SER A 102 30.01 -0.51 -26.98
CA SER A 102 31.00 -0.09 -25.98
C SER A 102 32.21 0.66 -26.53
N ALA A 103 32.12 1.16 -27.74
CA ALA A 103 33.25 1.78 -28.43
C ALA A 103 34.51 0.88 -28.50
N GLY A 104 34.30 -0.43 -28.43
CA GLY A 104 35.39 -1.43 -28.57
C GLY A 104 36.01 -1.92 -27.28
N TYR A 105 35.62 -1.40 -26.10
CA TYR A 105 36.24 -1.77 -24.82
C TYR A 105 35.67 -3.02 -24.16
N SER A 106 34.39 -3.18 -24.07
CA SER A 106 33.76 -4.33 -23.40
C SER A 106 32.91 -5.18 -24.34
N ILE A 107 32.44 -4.62 -25.44
CA ILE A 107 31.69 -5.28 -26.50
C ILE A 107 32.41 -4.96 -27.82
N PRO A 108 32.54 -5.89 -28.77
CA PRO A 108 33.16 -5.61 -30.05
C PRO A 108 32.49 -4.42 -30.75
N HIS A 109 33.32 -3.46 -31.15
CA HIS A 109 32.85 -2.27 -31.84
C HIS A 109 33.09 -2.38 -33.34
N ASN A 110 32.03 -2.33 -34.14
CA ASN A 110 32.13 -2.29 -35.61
C ASN A 110 31.52 -1.04 -36.22
N GLY A 111 31.02 -0.13 -35.38
CA GLY A 111 30.40 1.14 -35.80
C GLY A 111 29.05 0.97 -36.52
N LYS A 112 28.46 -0.23 -36.55
CA LYS A 112 27.23 -0.51 -37.26
C LYS A 112 26.17 -1.19 -36.41
N ASP A 113 26.58 -2.03 -35.48
CA ASP A 113 25.67 -2.89 -34.71
C ASP A 113 25.67 -2.51 -33.22
N LEU A 114 24.50 -2.52 -32.62
CA LEU A 114 24.31 -2.46 -31.17
C LEU A 114 24.02 -3.86 -30.66
N TYR A 115 24.60 -4.20 -29.53
CA TYR A 115 24.41 -5.49 -28.89
C TYR A 115 23.44 -5.38 -27.73
N MET A 116 22.51 -6.32 -27.63
CA MET A 116 21.58 -6.38 -26.52
C MET A 116 22.35 -6.83 -25.26
N ILE A 117 22.40 -5.94 -24.26
CA ILE A 117 23.07 -6.21 -22.99
C ILE A 117 22.08 -6.45 -21.86
N TYR A 118 20.84 -6.05 -22.02
CA TYR A 118 19.76 -6.27 -21.07
C TYR A 118 18.45 -6.52 -21.79
N SER A 119 17.64 -7.42 -21.26
CA SER A 119 16.28 -7.66 -21.71
C SER A 119 15.43 -8.16 -20.57
N LEU A 120 14.28 -7.52 -20.37
CA LEU A 120 13.23 -7.95 -19.46
C LEU A 120 11.95 -8.16 -20.26
N LYS A 121 11.31 -9.30 -20.07
CA LYS A 121 9.95 -9.54 -20.53
C LYS A 121 9.19 -10.24 -19.40
N ALA A 122 8.27 -9.52 -18.79
CA ALA A 122 7.49 -10.01 -17.67
C ALA A 122 6.00 -9.80 -17.93
N ARG A 123 5.20 -10.76 -17.49
CA ARG A 123 3.76 -10.65 -17.42
C ARG A 123 3.30 -11.27 -16.11
N ASN A 124 2.76 -10.43 -15.25
CA ASN A 124 2.29 -10.81 -13.94
C ASN A 124 0.80 -10.52 -13.82
N GLU A 125 0.09 -11.41 -13.13
CA GLU A 125 -1.32 -11.24 -12.79
C GLU A 125 -1.53 -11.62 -11.33
N LEU A 126 -2.13 -10.73 -10.56
CA LEU A 126 -2.56 -10.98 -9.20
C LEU A 126 -4.08 -10.92 -9.14
N ASN A 127 -4.71 -12.03 -8.75
CA ASN A 127 -6.11 -12.11 -8.35
C ASN A 127 -6.17 -12.53 -6.89
N ALA A 128 -6.48 -11.60 -6.00
CA ALA A 128 -6.46 -11.85 -4.58
C ALA A 128 -7.68 -11.30 -3.86
N ASN A 129 -8.07 -11.99 -2.79
CA ASN A 129 -9.10 -11.55 -1.87
C ASN A 129 -8.50 -11.42 -0.47
N ARG A 130 -8.81 -10.32 0.19
CA ARG A 130 -8.44 -10.07 1.58
C ARG A 130 -9.71 -9.91 2.40
N MET A 131 -9.77 -10.61 3.50
CA MET A 131 -10.84 -10.51 4.50
C MET A 131 -10.24 -10.00 5.80
N GLU A 132 -10.87 -9.01 6.39
CA GLU A 132 -10.50 -8.47 7.69
C GLU A 132 -11.73 -8.40 8.59
N ALA A 133 -11.55 -8.74 9.85
CA ALA A 133 -12.55 -8.58 10.88
C ALA A 133 -11.90 -8.03 12.14
N TYR A 134 -12.61 -7.17 12.87
CA TYR A 134 -12.17 -6.73 14.19
C TYR A 134 -13.35 -6.48 15.12
N ILE A 135 -13.07 -6.61 16.40
CA ILE A 135 -13.90 -6.12 17.49
C ILE A 135 -13.03 -5.37 18.47
N GLN A 136 -13.49 -4.20 18.90
CA GLN A 136 -12.83 -3.37 19.88
C GLN A 136 -13.83 -2.71 20.82
N ASP A 137 -13.37 -2.39 22.04
CA ASP A 137 -14.13 -1.60 23.01
C ASP A 137 -13.25 -0.49 23.57
N THR A 138 -13.88 0.65 23.77
CA THR A 138 -13.34 1.81 24.50
C THR A 138 -14.11 1.96 25.79
N TYR A 139 -13.47 1.62 26.90
CA TYR A 139 -14.02 1.76 28.25
C TYR A 139 -13.50 3.03 28.92
N ARG A 140 -14.44 3.92 29.30
CA ARG A 140 -14.10 5.18 29.97
C ARG A 140 -14.60 5.17 31.40
N PHE A 141 -13.72 5.48 32.37
CA PHE A 141 -14.05 5.60 33.77
C PHE A 141 -13.23 6.68 34.44
N SER A 142 -13.71 7.15 35.57
CA SER A 142 -13.02 8.16 36.39
C SER A 142 -12.77 7.60 37.77
N GLY A 143 -11.65 7.96 38.38
CA GLY A 143 -11.27 7.64 39.75
C GLY A 143 -10.82 8.88 40.50
N GLY A 144 -10.86 8.82 41.82
CA GLY A 144 -10.55 9.95 42.70
C GLY A 144 -11.81 10.65 43.22
N THR A 145 -11.64 11.48 44.22
CA THR A 145 -12.71 12.31 44.80
C THR A 145 -12.78 13.64 44.06
N ALA A 146 -13.91 13.91 43.43
CA ALA A 146 -14.16 15.25 42.87
C ALA A 146 -14.34 16.27 44.02
N ASP A 147 -13.78 17.45 43.84
CA ASP A 147 -14.13 18.59 44.66
C ASP A 147 -15.54 19.13 44.31
N SER A 148 -16.03 20.13 45.03
CA SER A 148 -17.33 20.75 44.79
C SER A 148 -17.49 21.41 43.41
N THR A 149 -16.38 21.56 42.64
CA THR A 149 -16.32 22.14 41.30
C THR A 149 -16.14 21.08 40.21
N GLY A 150 -16.06 19.79 40.58
CA GLY A 150 -15.83 18.68 39.64
C GLY A 150 -14.36 18.44 39.29
N ASN A 151 -13.45 19.21 39.85
CA ASN A 151 -12.01 19.03 39.70
C ASN A 151 -11.49 17.92 40.66
N GLY A 152 -10.35 17.34 40.33
CA GLY A 152 -9.71 16.31 41.16
C GLY A 152 -10.01 14.87 40.72
N GLN A 153 -10.71 14.67 39.59
CA GLN A 153 -10.92 13.32 39.03
C GLN A 153 -9.92 13.00 37.92
N THR A 154 -9.22 11.91 38.10
CA THR A 154 -8.41 11.32 37.03
C THR A 154 -9.29 10.53 36.08
N HIS A 155 -9.18 10.82 34.79
CA HIS A 155 -9.95 10.13 33.75
C HIS A 155 -9.09 9.04 33.08
N TYR A 156 -9.67 7.86 32.93
CA TYR A 156 -9.04 6.69 32.32
C TYR A 156 -9.79 6.31 31.06
N THR A 157 -9.06 6.02 30.00
CA THR A 157 -9.61 5.45 28.76
C THR A 157 -8.83 4.19 28.42
N LEU A 158 -9.49 3.04 28.53
CA LEU A 158 -8.95 1.74 28.18
C LEU A 158 -9.52 1.33 26.82
N ASN A 159 -8.64 1.12 25.83
CA ASN A 159 -9.00 0.55 24.55
C ASN A 159 -8.44 -0.87 24.45
N TYR A 160 -9.27 -1.82 24.09
CA TYR A 160 -8.87 -3.19 23.86
C TYR A 160 -9.66 -3.81 22.73
N GLY A 161 -9.05 -4.76 22.04
CA GLY A 161 -9.66 -5.41 20.90
C GLY A 161 -8.78 -6.44 20.25
N ILE A 162 -9.35 -7.08 19.25
CA ILE A 162 -8.66 -8.07 18.42
C ILE A 162 -9.01 -7.82 16.95
N ARG A 163 -8.04 -8.00 16.09
CA ARG A 163 -8.18 -7.94 14.64
C ARG A 163 -7.67 -9.22 14.02
N MET A 164 -8.39 -9.72 13.03
CA MET A 164 -7.99 -10.84 12.19
C MET A 164 -7.92 -10.35 10.74
N SER A 165 -6.90 -10.79 10.01
CA SER A 165 -6.75 -10.54 8.58
C SER A 165 -6.37 -11.85 7.90
N HIS A 166 -7.05 -12.18 6.82
CA HIS A 166 -6.75 -13.34 5.97
C HIS A 166 -6.55 -12.88 4.53
N TRP A 167 -5.43 -13.32 3.91
CA TRP A 167 -5.13 -13.06 2.51
C TRP A 167 -4.98 -14.38 1.74
N ASN A 168 -5.83 -14.59 0.74
CA ASN A 168 -5.85 -15.86 0.04
C ASN A 168 -4.66 -16.09 -0.88
N PHE A 169 -3.91 -15.06 -1.25
CA PHE A 169 -2.74 -15.17 -2.11
C PHE A 169 -1.65 -16.05 -1.48
N ASN A 170 -1.29 -15.77 -0.24
CA ASN A 170 -0.30 -16.53 0.52
C ASN A 170 -0.95 -17.49 1.55
N ARG A 171 -2.29 -17.52 1.64
CA ARG A 171 -3.10 -18.29 2.60
C ARG A 171 -2.78 -17.97 4.06
N GLU A 172 -2.25 -16.79 4.30
CA GLU A 172 -1.85 -16.36 5.63
C GLU A 172 -3.02 -15.76 6.40
N THR A 173 -3.08 -16.09 7.69
CA THR A 173 -4.02 -15.50 8.64
C THR A 173 -3.25 -14.89 9.78
N ILE A 174 -3.45 -13.61 10.01
CA ILE A 174 -2.80 -12.84 11.09
C ILE A 174 -3.86 -12.44 12.10
N VAL A 175 -3.59 -12.71 13.39
CA VAL A 175 -4.41 -12.27 14.50
C VAL A 175 -3.59 -11.28 15.33
N SER A 176 -4.16 -10.08 15.55
CA SER A 176 -3.47 -8.99 16.24
C SER A 176 -4.31 -8.48 17.41
N PRO A 177 -3.96 -8.83 18.64
CA PRO A 177 -4.55 -8.21 19.83
C PRO A 177 -4.03 -6.77 19.99
N ARG A 178 -4.87 -5.89 20.55
CA ARG A 178 -4.55 -4.49 20.82
C ARG A 178 -5.00 -4.11 22.22
N LEU A 179 -4.14 -3.37 22.93
CA LEU A 179 -4.43 -2.85 24.25
C LEU A 179 -3.77 -1.47 24.40
N SER A 180 -4.50 -0.49 24.86
CA SER A 180 -3.94 0.81 25.23
C SER A 180 -4.69 1.42 26.41
N LEU A 181 -3.96 2.11 27.29
CA LEU A 181 -4.49 2.86 28.41
C LEU A 181 -4.03 4.32 28.30
N ALA A 182 -4.98 5.25 28.33
CA ALA A 182 -4.71 6.67 28.47
C ALA A 182 -5.18 7.15 29.83
N ILE A 183 -4.36 7.95 30.51
CA ILE A 183 -4.62 8.53 31.82
C ILE A 183 -4.52 10.05 31.69
N ILE A 184 -5.56 10.75 32.06
CA ILE A 184 -5.59 12.21 32.15
C ILE A 184 -5.69 12.54 33.64
N PRO A 185 -4.59 12.96 34.27
CA PRO A 185 -4.59 13.34 35.71
C PRO A 185 -5.54 14.51 35.99
N ALA A 186 -5.95 14.61 37.23
CA ALA A 186 -6.74 15.71 37.73
C ALA A 186 -6.00 17.04 37.68
#